data_64a3bc4506b634b436bced53d34f947a
#
_entry.id   64a3bc4506b634b436bced53d34f947a
#
_cell.length_a   1.000
_cell.length_b   1.000
_cell.length_c   1.000
_cell.angle_alpha   90.00
_cell.angle_beta   90.00
_cell.angle_gamma   90.00
#
_symmetry.space_group_name_H-M   'P 1'
#
loop_
_entity.id
_entity.type
_entity.pdbx_description
1 polymer ?
#
loop_
_entity_poly.entity_id
_entity_poly.type
_entity_poly.pdbx_seq_one_letter_code
_entity_poly.pdbx_strand_id
1 'polypeptide(L)'
;MTKKQKHKIRDAKPNATAQQQRTVRTVTEFDPNGIEVTHHRSVDTLGLMLRSGAITNAMHAAGRDFQAAFTIACFDSMPRVNLNLMGRSPSPAHDVYNLSDRQLAARERVARAIDALGGHGSPAGSCVWHVVGMQTSVREWALRQGWGGRPVRQESAQGILVAALGVLAKHFGIRESGERRCA
;
A
#
# COMPACT_ATOMS: atom_id res chain seq x y z
N MET A 1 -32.26 44.23 4.67
CA MET A 1 -30.92 44.31 3.99
C MET A 1 -30.05 43.23 4.53
N THR A 2 -29.92 42.11 3.83
CA THR A 2 -29.19 40.90 4.27
C THR A 2 -27.80 40.88 3.62
N LYS A 3 -26.76 40.99 4.43
CA LYS A 3 -25.36 40.93 3.99
C LYS A 3 -25.02 39.51 3.52
N LYS A 4 -24.83 39.31 2.21
CA LYS A 4 -24.25 38.10 1.63
C LYS A 4 -22.78 38.05 2.04
N GLN A 5 -22.41 37.11 2.93
CA GLN A 5 -21.02 36.72 3.17
C GLN A 5 -20.49 35.97 1.94
N LYS A 6 -19.60 36.61 1.20
CA LYS A 6 -18.82 35.95 0.14
C LYS A 6 -17.76 35.05 0.81
N HIS A 7 -18.00 33.77 0.83
CA HIS A 7 -16.95 32.80 1.16
C HIS A 7 -15.87 32.83 0.05
N LYS A 8 -14.72 33.40 0.39
CA LYS A 8 -13.55 33.41 -0.47
C LYS A 8 -12.90 32.03 -0.38
N ILE A 9 -13.18 31.17 -1.36
CA ILE A 9 -12.46 29.91 -1.55
C ILE A 9 -11.00 30.27 -1.80
N ARG A 10 -10.15 29.97 -0.83
CA ARG A 10 -8.70 30.04 -0.98
C ARG A 10 -8.28 28.82 -1.77
N ASP A 11 -8.01 29.00 -3.05
CA ASP A 11 -7.28 28.03 -3.87
C ASP A 11 -5.85 27.90 -3.32
N ALA A 12 -5.69 27.03 -2.33
CA ALA A 12 -4.37 26.59 -1.88
C ALA A 12 -3.82 25.63 -2.95
N LYS A 13 -3.07 26.15 -3.90
CA LYS A 13 -2.24 25.31 -4.79
C LYS A 13 -1.30 24.49 -3.92
N PRO A 14 -1.40 23.15 -3.94
CA PRO A 14 -0.41 22.34 -3.25
C PRO A 14 0.90 22.42 -4.02
N ASN A 15 1.92 23.02 -3.43
CA ASN A 15 3.31 22.87 -3.87
C ASN A 15 3.79 21.45 -3.58
N ALA A 16 3.17 20.46 -4.24
CA ALA A 16 3.59 19.09 -4.13
C ALA A 16 4.74 18.85 -5.12
N THR A 17 5.88 18.41 -4.61
CA THR A 17 7.01 17.92 -5.41
C THR A 17 6.52 16.80 -6.33
N ALA A 18 7.12 16.65 -7.52
CA ALA A 18 6.72 15.66 -8.53
C ALA A 18 6.61 14.22 -7.98
N GLN A 19 7.33 13.90 -6.92
CA GLN A 19 7.26 12.63 -6.19
C GLN A 19 6.02 12.52 -5.30
N GLN A 20 5.50 13.63 -4.76
CA GLN A 20 4.26 13.66 -3.97
C GLN A 20 3.02 13.58 -4.87
N GLN A 21 3.10 14.03 -6.12
CA GLN A 21 1.99 13.94 -7.08
C GLN A 21 1.70 12.49 -7.51
N ARG A 22 2.69 11.58 -7.47
CA ARG A 22 2.51 10.15 -7.79
C ARG A 22 1.80 9.36 -6.70
N THR A 23 1.74 9.87 -5.48
CA THR A 23 1.16 9.21 -4.30
C THR A 23 -0.19 9.79 -3.89
N VAL A 24 -0.68 10.80 -4.59
CA VAL A 24 -1.95 11.45 -4.30
C VAL A 24 -3.00 10.99 -5.30
N ARG A 25 -4.01 10.27 -4.82
CA ARG A 25 -5.19 9.92 -5.61
C ARG A 25 -6.27 10.96 -5.34
N THR A 26 -6.75 11.60 -6.39
CA THR A 26 -7.90 12.48 -6.32
C THR A 26 -9.16 11.62 -6.27
N VAL A 27 -9.94 11.73 -5.22
CA VAL A 27 -11.23 11.07 -5.07
C VAL A 27 -12.29 12.16 -5.02
N THR A 28 -13.25 12.08 -5.93
CA THR A 28 -14.40 12.96 -5.96
C THR A 28 -15.55 12.26 -5.24
N GLU A 29 -16.06 12.86 -4.18
CA GLU A 29 -17.20 12.37 -3.42
C GLU A 29 -18.26 13.46 -3.37
N PHE A 30 -19.55 13.06 -3.34
CA PHE A 30 -20.65 13.99 -3.14
C PHE A 30 -20.91 14.14 -1.63
N ASP A 31 -20.90 15.37 -1.16
CA ASP A 31 -21.30 15.70 0.21
C ASP A 31 -22.80 15.39 0.39
N PRO A 32 -23.32 15.17 1.62
CA PRO A 32 -24.77 14.98 1.88
C PRO A 32 -25.67 16.06 1.27
N ASN A 33 -25.10 17.23 0.97
CA ASN A 33 -25.79 18.34 0.31
C ASN A 33 -25.75 18.30 -1.22
N GLY A 34 -25.20 17.22 -1.82
CA GLY A 34 -25.08 17.05 -3.28
C GLY A 34 -23.99 17.91 -3.92
N ILE A 35 -23.08 18.50 -3.14
CA ILE A 35 -21.97 19.30 -3.64
C ILE A 35 -20.78 18.36 -3.89
N GLU A 36 -20.20 18.45 -5.10
CA GLU A 36 -19.02 17.72 -5.46
C GLU A 36 -17.79 18.25 -4.70
N VAL A 37 -17.22 17.42 -3.83
CA VAL A 37 -16.04 17.75 -3.05
C VAL A 37 -14.87 16.86 -3.48
N THR A 38 -13.79 17.50 -3.89
CA THR A 38 -12.58 16.81 -4.34
C THR A 38 -11.59 16.68 -3.19
N HIS A 39 -11.30 15.45 -2.78
CA HIS A 39 -10.32 15.14 -1.75
C HIS A 39 -9.03 14.60 -2.35
N HIS A 40 -7.90 15.09 -1.86
CA HIS A 40 -6.59 14.52 -2.18
C HIS A 40 -6.24 13.46 -1.15
N ARG A 41 -6.28 12.20 -1.55
CA ARG A 41 -5.92 11.06 -0.69
C ARG A 41 -4.48 10.62 -0.97
N SER A 42 -3.62 10.70 0.03
CA SER A 42 -2.29 10.10 -0.07
C SER A 42 -2.42 8.57 -0.02
N VAL A 43 -1.92 7.89 -1.06
CA VAL A 43 -1.96 6.42 -1.16
C VAL A 43 -0.75 5.80 -0.45
N ASP A 44 0.28 6.58 -0.10
CA ASP A 44 1.49 6.10 0.55
C ASP A 44 1.38 6.12 2.08
N THR A 45 0.63 5.15 2.62
CA THR A 45 0.50 4.95 4.07
C THR A 45 1.84 4.69 4.74
N LEU A 46 2.73 3.90 4.12
CA LEU A 46 4.04 3.57 4.67
C LEU A 46 4.96 4.79 4.73
N GLY A 47 4.98 5.61 3.67
CA GLY A 47 5.78 6.83 3.66
C GLY A 47 5.29 7.88 4.66
N LEU A 48 3.99 7.96 4.92
CA LEU A 48 3.44 8.81 5.99
C LEU A 48 3.87 8.32 7.38
N MET A 49 3.81 7.02 7.63
CA MET A 49 4.22 6.42 8.91
C MET A 49 5.72 6.56 9.15
N LEU A 50 6.55 6.44 8.10
CA LEU A 50 7.98 6.69 8.20
C LEU A 50 8.27 8.15 8.55
N ARG A 51 7.63 9.11 7.89
CA ARG A 51 7.80 10.54 8.16
C ARG A 51 7.35 10.95 9.56
N SER A 52 6.32 10.30 10.09
CA SER A 52 5.86 10.52 11.46
C SER A 52 6.73 9.81 12.52
N GLY A 53 7.71 9.01 12.12
CA GLY A 53 8.52 8.21 13.03
C GLY A 53 7.79 6.99 13.63
N ALA A 54 6.60 6.64 13.13
CA ALA A 54 5.83 5.50 13.62
C ALA A 54 6.43 4.15 13.21
N ILE A 55 7.21 4.12 12.12
CA ILE A 55 7.93 2.94 11.64
C ILE A 55 9.39 3.28 11.35
N THR A 56 10.25 2.27 11.42
CA THR A 56 11.67 2.40 11.12
C THR A 56 11.94 2.24 9.62
N ASN A 57 13.15 2.60 9.17
CA ASN A 57 13.57 2.42 7.78
C ASN A 57 13.52 0.94 7.36
N ALA A 58 13.89 0.01 8.25
CA ALA A 58 13.83 -1.43 7.99
C ALA A 58 12.38 -1.90 7.79
N MET A 59 11.44 -1.45 8.63
CA MET A 59 10.01 -1.75 8.50
C MET A 59 9.42 -1.18 7.21
N HIS A 60 9.80 0.06 6.85
CA HIS A 60 9.38 0.69 5.60
C HIS A 60 9.88 -0.10 4.39
N ALA A 61 11.18 -0.47 4.37
CA ALA A 61 11.77 -1.27 3.29
C ALA A 61 11.06 -2.63 3.16
N ALA A 62 10.81 -3.32 4.29
CA ALA A 62 10.07 -4.59 4.29
C ALA A 62 8.66 -4.46 3.72
N GLY A 63 7.94 -3.40 4.08
CA GLY A 63 6.62 -3.12 3.54
C GLY A 63 6.65 -2.86 2.03
N ARG A 64 7.65 -2.13 1.54
CA ARG A 64 7.85 -1.87 0.09
C ARG A 64 8.22 -3.13 -0.68
N ASP A 65 9.07 -3.99 -0.11
CA ASP A 65 9.42 -5.29 -0.70
C ASP A 65 8.22 -6.22 -0.79
N PHE A 66 7.41 -6.27 0.26
CA PHE A 66 6.14 -7.01 0.24
C PHE A 66 5.20 -6.46 -0.82
N GLN A 67 5.01 -5.14 -0.88
CA GLN A 67 4.15 -4.48 -1.87
C GLN A 67 4.58 -4.78 -3.30
N ALA A 68 5.89 -4.74 -3.59
CA ALA A 68 6.43 -5.06 -4.90
C ALA A 68 6.15 -6.52 -5.28
N ALA A 69 6.41 -7.47 -4.37
CA ALA A 69 6.10 -8.88 -4.59
C ALA A 69 4.61 -9.11 -4.79
N PHE A 70 3.75 -8.46 -3.98
CA PHE A 70 2.29 -8.55 -4.08
C PHE A 70 1.78 -8.04 -5.43
N THR A 71 2.31 -6.91 -5.91
CA THR A 71 1.95 -6.34 -7.21
C THR A 71 2.26 -7.31 -8.34
N ILE A 72 3.44 -7.94 -8.34
CA ILE A 72 3.82 -8.96 -9.33
C ILE A 72 2.91 -10.18 -9.20
N ALA A 73 2.67 -10.67 -7.98
CA ALA A 73 1.87 -11.87 -7.73
C ALA A 73 0.41 -11.75 -8.18
N CYS A 74 -0.20 -10.57 -7.97
CA CYS A 74 -1.63 -10.36 -8.17
C CYS A 74 -1.99 -9.64 -9.46
N PHE A 75 -1.14 -8.72 -9.95
CA PHE A 75 -1.50 -7.81 -11.04
C PHE A 75 -0.70 -8.02 -12.33
N ASP A 76 0.42 -8.72 -12.29
CA ASP A 76 1.28 -8.91 -13.47
C ASP A 76 0.79 -10.04 -14.40
N SER A 77 -0.43 -10.59 -14.15
CA SER A 77 -1.04 -11.64 -14.98
C SER A 77 -1.72 -11.12 -16.26
N MET A 78 -1.76 -9.81 -16.46
CA MET A 78 -2.18 -9.27 -17.75
C MET A 78 -1.01 -9.31 -18.73
N PRO A 79 -1.12 -10.05 -19.86
CA PRO A 79 -0.13 -9.92 -20.92
C PRO A 79 -0.10 -8.45 -21.36
N ARG A 80 1.06 -7.83 -21.23
CA ARG A 80 1.28 -6.50 -21.80
C ARG A 80 1.11 -6.65 -23.31
N VAL A 81 -0.04 -6.23 -23.82
CA VAL A 81 -0.24 -6.09 -25.26
C VAL A 81 0.70 -4.96 -25.70
N ASN A 82 1.83 -5.34 -26.26
CA ASN A 82 2.75 -4.40 -26.89
C ASN A 82 2.05 -3.88 -28.14
N LEU A 83 1.37 -2.74 -28.04
CA LEU A 83 0.72 -2.05 -29.16
C LEU A 83 1.70 -1.68 -30.30
N ASN A 84 3.02 -1.71 -30.03
CA ASN A 84 4.07 -1.49 -31.05
C ASN A 84 4.41 -2.74 -31.88
N LEU A 85 3.76 -3.88 -31.66
CA LEU A 85 4.01 -5.14 -32.38
C LEU A 85 3.06 -5.37 -33.56
N MET A 86 2.34 -4.35 -34.04
CA MET A 86 1.67 -4.45 -35.35
C MET A 86 2.72 -4.43 -36.46
N GLY A 87 3.42 -5.54 -36.66
CA GLY A 87 4.38 -5.70 -37.77
C GLY A 87 5.61 -6.56 -37.48
N ARG A 88 5.78 -7.07 -36.25
CA ARG A 88 6.89 -7.97 -35.97
C ARG A 88 6.36 -9.32 -35.51
N SER A 89 6.75 -10.38 -36.21
CA SER A 89 6.47 -11.76 -35.79
C SER A 89 6.81 -11.94 -34.31
N PRO A 90 5.92 -12.53 -33.52
CA PRO A 90 6.20 -12.80 -32.11
C PRO A 90 7.39 -13.75 -32.04
N SER A 91 8.50 -13.28 -31.46
CA SER A 91 9.56 -14.16 -31.05
C SER A 91 9.00 -15.10 -29.97
N PRO A 92 9.13 -16.41 -30.14
CA PRO A 92 8.28 -17.33 -29.42
C PRO A 92 8.75 -17.59 -28.00
N ALA A 93 7.77 -17.84 -27.15
CA ALA A 93 7.82 -18.71 -25.97
C ALA A 93 8.75 -18.33 -24.80
N HIS A 94 9.92 -17.70 -24.98
CA HIS A 94 10.88 -17.51 -23.88
C HIS A 94 10.44 -16.46 -22.86
N ASP A 95 9.80 -15.37 -23.31
CA ASP A 95 9.33 -14.29 -22.41
C ASP A 95 8.09 -14.68 -21.62
N VAL A 96 7.23 -15.54 -22.17
CA VAL A 96 6.01 -16.03 -21.48
C VAL A 96 6.36 -16.98 -20.33
N TYR A 97 7.37 -17.85 -20.51
CA TYR A 97 7.84 -18.76 -19.44
C TYR A 97 8.53 -17.99 -18.32
N ASN A 98 9.37 -17.01 -18.65
CA ASN A 98 10.04 -16.18 -17.65
C ASN A 98 9.07 -15.31 -16.83
N LEU A 99 7.98 -14.84 -17.45
CA LEU A 99 6.92 -14.11 -16.74
C LEU A 99 6.18 -15.00 -15.74
N SER A 100 5.89 -16.22 -16.13
CA SER A 100 5.28 -17.26 -15.31
C SER A 100 6.10 -17.60 -14.08
N ASP A 101 7.41 -17.85 -14.25
CA ASP A 101 8.33 -18.19 -13.16
C ASP A 101 8.51 -17.04 -12.17
N ARG A 102 8.64 -15.82 -12.68
CA ARG A 102 8.71 -14.61 -11.85
C ARG A 102 7.44 -14.40 -11.02
N GLN A 103 6.29 -14.65 -11.61
CA GLN A 103 5.01 -14.54 -10.93
C GLN A 103 4.83 -15.62 -9.88
N LEU A 104 5.24 -16.86 -10.19
CA LEU A 104 5.22 -17.97 -9.24
C LEU A 104 6.12 -17.69 -8.04
N ALA A 105 7.36 -17.26 -8.28
CA ALA A 105 8.29 -16.87 -7.22
C ALA A 105 7.75 -15.70 -6.36
N ALA A 106 7.08 -14.73 -6.99
CA ALA A 106 6.44 -13.64 -6.26
C ALA A 106 5.28 -14.13 -5.37
N ARG A 107 4.44 -15.04 -5.86
CA ARG A 107 3.35 -15.68 -5.09
C ARG A 107 3.89 -16.44 -3.90
N GLU A 108 4.93 -17.24 -4.08
CA GLU A 108 5.58 -17.96 -3.00
C GLU A 108 6.20 -17.01 -1.96
N ARG A 109 6.80 -15.91 -2.41
CA ARG A 109 7.36 -14.89 -1.50
C ARG A 109 6.27 -14.23 -0.66
N VAL A 110 5.13 -13.88 -1.27
CA VAL A 110 3.96 -13.32 -0.57
C VAL A 110 3.39 -14.36 0.40
N ALA A 111 3.21 -15.61 -0.02
CA ALA A 111 2.67 -16.68 0.84
C ALA A 111 3.55 -16.87 2.09
N ARG A 112 4.87 -17.03 1.92
CA ARG A 112 5.83 -17.16 3.04
C ARG A 112 5.81 -15.95 3.97
N ALA A 113 5.67 -14.74 3.44
CA ALA A 113 5.57 -13.54 4.25
C ALA A 113 4.26 -13.51 5.08
N ILE A 114 3.15 -13.91 4.50
CA ILE A 114 1.86 -14.01 5.21
C ILE A 114 1.89 -15.13 6.24
N ASP A 115 2.51 -16.27 5.95
CA ASP A 115 2.68 -17.38 6.90
C ASP A 115 3.53 -16.94 8.11
N ALA A 116 4.60 -16.16 7.88
CA ALA A 116 5.40 -15.58 8.96
C ALA A 116 4.61 -14.62 9.87
N LEU A 117 3.51 -14.05 9.37
CA LEU A 117 2.57 -13.22 10.12
C LEU A 117 1.45 -14.02 10.81
N GLY A 118 1.47 -15.34 10.70
CA GLY A 118 0.46 -16.24 11.26
C GLY A 118 -0.70 -16.55 10.29
N GLY A 119 -0.48 -16.36 8.99
CA GLY A 119 -1.44 -16.67 7.93
C GLY A 119 -2.47 -15.57 7.69
N HIS A 120 -3.33 -15.79 6.69
CA HIS A 120 -4.39 -14.85 6.31
C HIS A 120 -5.45 -14.63 7.41
N GLY A 121 -5.67 -15.63 8.27
CA GLY A 121 -6.62 -15.56 9.38
C GLY A 121 -6.12 -14.73 10.56
N SER A 122 -4.82 -14.41 10.61
CA SER A 122 -4.27 -13.58 11.67
C SER A 122 -4.58 -12.08 11.42
N PRO A 123 -4.78 -11.28 12.48
CA PRO A 123 -4.94 -9.84 12.34
C PRO A 123 -3.74 -9.18 11.62
N ALA A 124 -2.52 -9.66 11.90
CA ALA A 124 -1.30 -9.15 11.29
C ALA A 124 -1.23 -9.45 9.78
N GLY A 125 -1.48 -10.71 9.38
CA GLY A 125 -1.51 -11.11 7.97
C GLY A 125 -2.62 -10.41 7.19
N SER A 126 -3.84 -10.36 7.74
CA SER A 126 -4.96 -9.61 7.16
C SER A 126 -4.64 -8.11 7.00
N CYS A 127 -4.04 -7.49 8.02
CA CYS A 127 -3.67 -6.08 7.97
C CYS A 127 -2.66 -5.78 6.86
N VAL A 128 -1.58 -6.56 6.78
CA VAL A 128 -0.56 -6.40 5.74
C VAL A 128 -1.13 -6.65 4.36
N TRP A 129 -1.95 -7.70 4.19
CA TRP A 129 -2.59 -8.00 2.91
C TRP A 129 -3.41 -6.83 2.39
N HIS A 130 -4.28 -6.27 3.24
CA HIS A 130 -5.18 -5.19 2.83
C HIS A 130 -4.49 -3.83 2.77
N VAL A 131 -3.71 -3.47 3.80
CA VAL A 131 -3.14 -2.11 3.89
C VAL A 131 -1.91 -1.97 2.98
N VAL A 132 -1.01 -2.95 2.99
CA VAL A 132 0.23 -2.87 2.21
C VAL A 132 0.03 -3.43 0.80
N GLY A 133 -0.60 -4.60 0.66
CA GLY A 133 -0.85 -5.25 -0.62
C GLY A 133 -1.90 -4.51 -1.45
N MET A 134 -3.13 -4.42 -0.94
CA MET A 134 -4.27 -3.80 -1.63
C MET A 134 -4.31 -2.28 -1.52
N GLN A 135 -3.36 -1.67 -0.77
CA GLN A 135 -3.27 -0.22 -0.56
C GLN A 135 -4.55 0.42 0.01
N THR A 136 -5.28 -0.33 0.83
CA THR A 136 -6.42 0.22 1.56
C THR A 136 -5.93 1.06 2.74
N SER A 137 -6.76 1.99 3.23
CA SER A 137 -6.38 2.75 4.42
C SER A 137 -6.48 1.89 5.69
N VAL A 138 -5.61 2.18 6.67
CA VAL A 138 -5.67 1.51 8.00
C VAL A 138 -7.06 1.65 8.62
N ARG A 139 -7.69 2.81 8.46
CA ARG A 139 -9.05 3.08 8.96
C ARG A 139 -10.09 2.18 8.29
N GLU A 140 -10.01 2.02 6.97
CA GLU A 140 -10.95 1.18 6.23
C GLU A 140 -10.80 -0.29 6.62
N TRP A 141 -9.56 -0.77 6.75
CA TRP A 141 -9.30 -2.12 7.27
C TRP A 141 -9.85 -2.28 8.69
N ALA A 142 -9.60 -1.32 9.58
CA ALA A 142 -10.08 -1.35 10.97
C ALA A 142 -11.61 -1.43 11.08
N LEU A 143 -12.33 -0.73 10.20
CA LEU A 143 -13.80 -0.77 10.15
C LEU A 143 -14.33 -2.14 9.70
N ARG A 144 -13.60 -2.83 8.82
CA ARG A 144 -13.97 -4.17 8.31
C ARG A 144 -13.62 -5.29 9.29
N GLN A 145 -12.59 -5.09 10.12
CA GLN A 145 -12.11 -6.05 11.12
C GLN A 145 -12.80 -5.82 12.47
N GLY A 146 -14.10 -6.11 12.54
CA GLY A 146 -14.84 -6.03 13.79
C GLY A 146 -14.99 -7.41 14.45
N TRP A 147 -14.65 -7.55 15.72
CA TRP A 147 -15.06 -8.68 16.54
C TRP A 147 -16.29 -8.32 17.38
N GLY A 148 -17.31 -9.19 17.36
CA GLY A 148 -18.53 -8.96 18.11
C GLY A 148 -19.30 -7.68 17.69
N GLY A 149 -19.25 -7.31 16.42
CA GLY A 149 -19.95 -6.14 15.88
C GLY A 149 -19.31 -4.77 16.23
N ARG A 150 -18.14 -4.78 16.89
CA ARG A 150 -17.41 -3.53 17.21
C ARG A 150 -16.19 -3.39 16.30
N PRO A 151 -16.03 -2.28 15.57
CA PRO A 151 -14.85 -2.06 14.75
C PRO A 151 -13.59 -1.93 15.63
N VAL A 152 -12.46 -2.36 15.10
CA VAL A 152 -11.15 -2.15 15.72
C VAL A 152 -10.85 -0.66 15.78
N ARG A 153 -10.35 -0.14 16.89
CA ARG A 153 -9.91 1.25 16.99
C ARG A 153 -8.73 1.51 16.06
N GLN A 154 -8.67 2.68 15.46
CA GLN A 154 -7.64 3.04 14.48
C GLN A 154 -6.23 2.95 15.07
N GLU A 155 -6.04 3.33 16.35
CA GLU A 155 -4.74 3.25 17.04
C GLU A 155 -4.30 1.80 17.21
N SER A 156 -5.24 0.90 17.55
CA SER A 156 -4.97 -0.54 17.66
C SER A 156 -4.60 -1.12 16.29
N ALA A 157 -5.28 -0.70 15.23
CA ALA A 157 -4.99 -1.12 13.86
C ALA A 157 -3.60 -0.65 13.39
N GLN A 158 -3.21 0.57 13.74
CA GLN A 158 -1.85 1.06 13.49
C GLN A 158 -0.80 0.25 14.26
N GLY A 159 -1.06 -0.07 15.54
CA GLY A 159 -0.17 -0.92 16.33
C GLY A 159 0.01 -2.31 15.72
N ILE A 160 -1.07 -2.93 15.23
CA ILE A 160 -1.02 -4.22 14.52
C ILE A 160 -0.14 -4.10 13.25
N LEU A 161 -0.33 -3.04 12.47
CA LEU A 161 0.47 -2.82 11.26
C LEU A 161 1.96 -2.64 11.59
N VAL A 162 2.30 -1.83 12.60
CA VAL A 162 3.69 -1.62 13.01
C VAL A 162 4.34 -2.93 13.47
N ALA A 163 3.64 -3.71 14.32
CA ALA A 163 4.13 -5.01 14.77
C ALA A 163 4.34 -5.97 13.58
N ALA A 164 3.38 -6.02 12.65
CA ALA A 164 3.46 -6.86 11.46
C ALA A 164 4.64 -6.46 10.55
N LEU A 165 4.89 -5.17 10.34
CA LEU A 165 6.04 -4.69 9.59
C LEU A 165 7.37 -5.05 10.27
N GLY A 166 7.41 -5.04 11.60
CA GLY A 166 8.58 -5.51 12.36
C GLY A 166 8.88 -6.99 12.14
N VAL A 167 7.84 -7.84 12.10
CA VAL A 167 7.98 -9.27 11.76
C VAL A 167 8.46 -9.44 10.32
N LEU A 168 7.90 -8.68 9.37
CA LEU A 168 8.32 -8.73 7.97
C LEU A 168 9.78 -8.30 7.79
N ALA A 169 10.23 -7.26 8.50
CA ALA A 169 11.63 -6.83 8.45
C ALA A 169 12.57 -7.95 8.88
N LYS A 170 12.24 -8.68 9.95
CA LYS A 170 12.99 -9.86 10.39
C LYS A 170 12.92 -10.99 9.36
N HIS A 171 11.74 -11.28 8.83
CA HIS A 171 11.53 -12.34 7.84
C HIS A 171 12.34 -12.12 6.57
N PHE A 172 12.41 -10.86 6.09
CA PHE A 172 13.21 -10.50 4.91
C PHE A 172 14.69 -10.26 5.22
N GLY A 173 15.12 -10.37 6.49
CA GLY A 173 16.50 -10.14 6.92
C GLY A 173 16.96 -8.69 6.78
N ILE A 174 16.02 -7.73 6.74
CA ILE A 174 16.31 -6.30 6.61
C ILE A 174 16.69 -5.78 8.01
N ARG A 175 17.95 -5.32 8.14
CA ARG A 175 18.47 -4.76 9.39
C ARG A 175 18.43 -3.24 9.35
N GLU A 176 18.33 -2.63 10.51
CA GLU A 176 18.50 -1.17 10.63
C GLU A 176 19.96 -0.80 10.37
N SER A 177 20.15 0.29 9.60
CA SER A 177 21.49 0.83 9.30
C SER A 177 22.08 1.49 10.56
N GLY A 178 22.45 0.72 11.56
CA GLY A 178 22.97 1.23 12.82
C GLY A 178 23.32 0.14 13.84
N GLU A 179 22.81 -1.04 13.65
CA GLU A 179 23.12 -2.18 14.53
C GLU A 179 24.48 -2.79 14.16
N ARG A 180 25.55 -2.13 14.69
CA ARG A 180 26.87 -2.75 14.66
C ARG A 180 26.81 -4.04 15.47
N ARG A 181 27.27 -5.12 14.88
CA ARG A 181 27.48 -6.37 15.60
C ARG A 181 28.32 -6.08 16.84
N CYS A 182 27.71 -6.19 18.03
CA CYS A 182 28.47 -6.57 19.20
C CYS A 182 28.74 -8.07 19.03
N ALA A 183 29.97 -8.39 18.65
CA ALA A 183 30.52 -9.73 18.67
C ALA A 183 30.97 -10.04 20.11
#